data_6a6400c3ef445834d45d8eeff4b46c84
#
_entry.id   6a6400c3ef445834d45d8eeff4b46c84
#
_cell.length_a   1.000
_cell.length_b   1.000
_cell.length_c   1.000
_cell.angle_alpha   90.00
_cell.angle_beta   90.00
_cell.angle_gamma   90.00
#
_symmetry.space_group_name_H-M   'P 1'
#
loop_
_entity.id
_entity.type
_entity.pdbx_description
1 polymer ?
#
loop_
_entity_poly.entity_id
_entity_poly.type
_entity_poly.pdbx_seq_one_letter_code
_entity_poly.pdbx_strand_id
1 'polypeptide(L)'
;ITEYVQEGTNTLAVQVMRYCDGTYLEDQDYWHLSGIYRDVRLVSKPVQHILDYKAETLFTHPDYTKATLSVTIWPDNSKPLYGEYHAKVTLYDAEQHKVTEMASRPFAECGFYLMPKFIATVTAPVENPALWTAETPTLYTLVVELQNKENETVDIESCKVGFRQVEINSRGVLTLNGKRLVIRGVDRHDFCAETGRTVSEEQMRKEIAVMKRLNFNAVRTSHYPNSVKWYDLCDELGIYLVDEANLETHGYGGQLSASAEWTAAYLERATRMVLRDKNHPSIVLWSLGNESGAGANHAAMHGWIREYDKTRYVQYESGNPKNNISDVICPMYPTMSWLTDVMADDSDLRPFIMCEYAYAKSNSNGNFREFWDYVNKYPRFQGGFIWDFADKAISIHEEDGNIKYGYGGAFGEDVTDPVPDMCLNGVVFADLSYKPGAYEVRNGQSPVTIEQVKNPYTGETIWVLANRYHTLDLSHLQVRYEIVQNGETLAKGSYPTFYTAAGTTETLPLPELPEQLHGEAYVNYYVELAQDTFYAPTGTELYRRQIPV
;
A
#
# COMPACT_ATOMS: atom_id res chain seq x y z
N ILE A 1 32.16 -12.46 6.17
CA ILE A 1 32.38 -13.87 6.55
C ILE A 1 33.36 -14.60 5.63
N THR A 2 33.82 -13.98 4.54
CA THR A 2 34.64 -14.61 3.49
C THR A 2 35.89 -15.33 4.05
N GLU A 3 36.54 -14.73 5.03
CA GLU A 3 37.75 -15.31 5.69
C GLU A 3 37.49 -16.55 6.55
N TYR A 4 36.19 -16.80 6.89
CA TYR A 4 35.79 -17.95 7.72
C TYR A 4 35.19 -19.09 6.90
N VAL A 5 34.86 -18.86 5.63
CA VAL A 5 34.26 -19.89 4.76
C VAL A 5 35.36 -20.82 4.26
N GLN A 6 35.13 -22.12 4.39
CA GLN A 6 36.03 -23.19 3.97
C GLN A 6 35.37 -24.08 2.93
N GLU A 7 36.16 -24.80 2.15
CA GLU A 7 35.67 -25.83 1.26
C GLU A 7 34.99 -26.96 2.07
N GLY A 8 33.80 -27.39 1.63
CA GLY A 8 33.00 -28.42 2.31
C GLY A 8 31.91 -27.80 3.21
N THR A 9 31.61 -28.51 4.32
CA THR A 9 30.52 -28.09 5.23
C THR A 9 30.96 -26.95 6.13
N ASN A 10 30.16 -25.88 6.14
CA ASN A 10 30.30 -24.74 7.05
C ASN A 10 29.09 -24.66 7.98
N THR A 11 29.31 -24.25 9.23
CA THR A 11 28.24 -24.07 10.22
C THR A 11 28.09 -22.59 10.53
N LEU A 12 26.87 -22.08 10.34
CA LEU A 12 26.45 -20.74 10.78
C LEU A 12 25.60 -20.86 12.02
N ALA A 13 25.99 -20.20 13.11
CA ALA A 13 25.20 -20.10 14.33
C ALA A 13 24.73 -18.64 14.51
N VAL A 14 23.43 -18.46 14.72
CA VAL A 14 22.81 -17.15 14.96
C VAL A 14 22.17 -17.15 16.34
N GLN A 15 22.61 -16.23 17.20
CA GLN A 15 22.00 -16.00 18.52
C GLN A 15 21.01 -14.84 18.43
N VAL A 16 19.75 -15.10 18.79
CA VAL A 16 18.71 -14.07 18.88
C VAL A 16 18.45 -13.75 20.35
N MET A 17 18.58 -12.48 20.69
CA MET A 17 18.29 -11.98 22.05
C MET A 17 16.82 -11.60 22.12
N ARG A 18 16.07 -12.20 23.05
CA ARG A 18 14.63 -11.92 23.22
C ARG A 18 14.35 -10.49 23.69
N TYR A 19 15.18 -9.95 24.58
CA TYR A 19 15.05 -8.61 25.12
C TYR A 19 16.27 -7.77 24.77
N CYS A 20 16.03 -6.60 24.20
CA CYS A 20 17.04 -5.63 23.79
C CYS A 20 16.41 -4.23 23.77
N ASP A 21 17.15 -3.20 23.36
CA ASP A 21 16.64 -1.83 23.22
C ASP A 21 15.42 -1.75 22.29
N GLY A 22 15.33 -2.65 21.29
CA GLY A 22 14.16 -2.78 20.43
C GLY A 22 12.86 -3.07 21.17
N THR A 23 12.91 -3.68 22.36
CA THR A 23 11.73 -3.92 23.20
C THR A 23 10.97 -2.62 23.53
N TYR A 24 11.67 -1.49 23.66
CA TYR A 24 11.07 -0.19 23.95
C TYR A 24 10.54 0.54 22.73
N LEU A 25 10.90 0.09 21.52
CA LEU A 25 10.58 0.72 20.23
C LEU A 25 9.66 -0.14 19.37
N GLU A 26 9.30 -1.34 19.81
CA GLU A 26 8.49 -2.32 19.08
C GLU A 26 7.38 -2.86 19.99
N ASP A 27 6.58 -1.91 20.49
CA ASP A 27 5.50 -2.15 21.47
C ASP A 27 4.13 -2.28 20.77
N GLN A 28 4.10 -3.01 19.64
CA GLN A 28 2.90 -3.19 18.83
C GLN A 28 1.84 -4.04 19.54
N ASP A 29 0.59 -3.65 19.39
CA ASP A 29 -0.58 -4.29 19.97
C ASP A 29 -0.93 -5.61 19.25
N TYR A 30 -0.04 -6.61 19.32
CA TYR A 30 -0.31 -7.95 18.83
C TYR A 30 0.69 -8.98 19.37
N TRP A 31 0.71 -10.22 18.86
CA TRP A 31 1.59 -11.31 19.29
C TRP A 31 3.09 -10.93 19.31
N HIS A 32 3.73 -11.02 20.46
CA HIS A 32 5.17 -10.85 20.63
C HIS A 32 5.90 -12.17 20.42
N LEU A 33 6.01 -12.61 19.16
CA LEU A 33 6.70 -13.82 18.77
C LEU A 33 8.18 -13.55 18.49
N SER A 34 9.06 -14.22 19.24
CA SER A 34 10.52 -14.12 19.10
C SER A 34 11.05 -15.10 18.05
N GLY A 35 12.24 -14.84 17.53
CA GLY A 35 12.96 -15.73 16.62
C GLY A 35 13.33 -15.07 15.30
N ILE A 36 13.73 -15.92 14.34
CA ILE A 36 14.07 -15.48 12.97
C ILE A 36 12.86 -15.74 12.09
N TYR A 37 12.18 -14.69 11.65
CA TYR A 37 10.96 -14.76 10.85
C TYR A 37 11.11 -14.18 9.43
N ARG A 38 12.34 -13.84 9.03
CA ARG A 38 12.71 -13.43 7.68
C ARG A 38 13.79 -14.37 7.13
N ASP A 39 13.99 -14.34 5.82
CA ASP A 39 14.97 -15.15 5.14
C ASP A 39 16.38 -14.91 5.66
N VAL A 40 17.14 -15.98 5.85
CA VAL A 40 18.58 -15.94 6.08
C VAL A 40 19.27 -16.31 4.77
N ARG A 41 20.03 -15.35 4.20
CA ARG A 41 20.65 -15.50 2.89
C ARG A 41 22.16 -15.39 2.99
N LEU A 42 22.87 -16.28 2.30
CA LEU A 42 24.29 -16.12 2.03
C LEU A 42 24.44 -15.46 0.65
N VAL A 43 24.98 -14.23 0.66
CA VAL A 43 25.18 -13.45 -0.57
C VAL A 43 26.66 -13.41 -0.89
N SER A 44 27.02 -13.75 -2.14
CA SER A 44 28.38 -13.61 -2.68
C SER A 44 28.38 -12.50 -3.73
N LYS A 45 29.29 -11.57 -3.59
CA LYS A 45 29.50 -10.46 -4.53
C LYS A 45 30.96 -10.44 -5.01
N PRO A 46 31.22 -9.96 -6.23
CA PRO A 46 32.59 -9.65 -6.68
C PRO A 46 33.23 -8.62 -5.76
N VAL A 47 34.55 -8.54 -5.81
CA VAL A 47 35.32 -7.56 -5.01
C VAL A 47 34.93 -6.12 -5.36
N GLN A 48 34.75 -5.82 -6.64
CA GLN A 48 34.12 -4.60 -7.12
C GLN A 48 32.66 -4.95 -7.46
N HIS A 49 31.73 -4.29 -6.80
CA HIS A 49 30.31 -4.56 -6.99
C HIS A 49 29.46 -3.29 -6.77
N ILE A 50 28.23 -3.37 -7.17
CA ILE A 50 27.21 -2.36 -6.87
C ILE A 50 26.79 -2.55 -5.42
N LEU A 51 27.01 -1.51 -4.60
CA LEU A 51 26.59 -1.50 -3.20
C LEU A 51 25.10 -1.16 -3.09
N ASP A 52 24.64 -0.15 -3.86
CA ASP A 52 23.26 0.31 -3.85
C ASP A 52 22.95 1.09 -5.14
N TYR A 53 21.68 1.22 -5.46
CA TYR A 53 21.19 2.10 -6.51
C TYR A 53 19.78 2.62 -6.20
N LYS A 54 19.46 3.79 -6.76
CA LYS A 54 18.17 4.46 -6.61
C LYS A 54 17.64 4.84 -7.99
N ALA A 55 16.44 4.38 -8.31
CA ALA A 55 15.73 4.72 -9.54
C ALA A 55 14.60 5.70 -9.25
N GLU A 56 14.58 6.82 -9.95
CA GLU A 56 13.54 7.84 -9.83
C GLU A 56 12.94 8.15 -11.19
N THR A 57 11.62 8.23 -11.27
CA THR A 57 10.88 8.64 -12.46
C THR A 57 10.32 10.04 -12.23
N LEU A 58 10.77 11.01 -13.01
CA LEU A 58 10.43 12.41 -12.86
C LEU A 58 9.70 12.89 -14.11
N PHE A 59 8.55 13.52 -13.94
CA PHE A 59 7.79 14.08 -15.06
C PHE A 59 8.05 15.59 -15.19
N THR A 60 8.31 16.03 -16.41
CA THR A 60 8.58 17.45 -16.72
C THR A 60 7.40 18.14 -17.37
N HIS A 61 6.36 17.37 -17.73
CA HIS A 61 5.17 17.87 -18.41
C HIS A 61 3.89 17.40 -17.71
N PRO A 62 2.88 18.27 -17.53
CA PRO A 62 1.67 17.99 -16.76
C PRO A 62 0.72 16.96 -17.42
N ASP A 63 0.96 16.55 -18.66
CA ASP A 63 0.22 15.50 -19.35
C ASP A 63 0.85 14.11 -19.18
N TYR A 64 1.96 14.00 -18.46
CA TYR A 64 2.69 12.75 -18.18
C TYR A 64 3.21 12.03 -19.43
N THR A 65 3.32 12.72 -20.57
CA THR A 65 3.86 12.15 -21.82
C THR A 65 5.38 12.12 -21.87
N LYS A 66 6.05 12.87 -20.98
CA LYS A 66 7.50 12.98 -20.93
C LYS A 66 8.03 12.77 -19.52
N ALA A 67 8.77 11.70 -19.36
CA ALA A 67 9.46 11.38 -18.11
C ALA A 67 10.98 11.45 -18.29
N THR A 68 11.69 11.68 -17.19
CA THR A 68 13.12 11.44 -17.05
C THR A 68 13.31 10.29 -16.07
N LEU A 69 13.95 9.22 -16.53
CA LEU A 69 14.49 8.19 -15.65
C LEU A 69 15.82 8.69 -15.13
N SER A 70 15.98 8.76 -13.80
CA SER A 70 17.24 9.10 -13.12
C SER A 70 17.67 7.92 -12.28
N VAL A 71 18.89 7.44 -12.48
CA VAL A 71 19.44 6.33 -11.70
C VAL A 71 20.75 6.78 -11.05
N THR A 72 20.78 6.75 -9.72
CA THR A 72 22.00 7.01 -8.93
C THR A 72 22.57 5.68 -8.47
N ILE A 73 23.85 5.45 -8.66
CA ILE A 73 24.55 4.20 -8.40
C ILE A 73 25.69 4.44 -7.41
N TRP A 74 25.74 3.64 -6.37
CA TRP A 74 26.80 3.59 -5.37
C TRP A 74 27.58 2.29 -5.53
N PRO A 75 28.81 2.33 -6.08
CA PRO A 75 29.70 1.15 -6.06
C PRO A 75 30.25 0.94 -4.65
N ASP A 76 30.67 -0.27 -4.33
CA ASP A 76 31.40 -0.52 -3.09
C ASP A 76 32.77 0.18 -3.13
N ASN A 77 33.00 1.06 -2.16
CA ASN A 77 34.22 1.84 -2.01
C ASN A 77 35.16 1.30 -0.91
N SER A 78 34.88 0.11 -0.38
CA SER A 78 35.73 -0.55 0.64
C SER A 78 37.16 -0.81 0.12
N LYS A 79 37.28 -0.91 -1.22
CA LYS A 79 38.56 -0.92 -1.93
C LYS A 79 38.56 0.17 -3.00
N PRO A 80 39.68 0.88 -3.22
CA PRO A 80 39.73 1.96 -4.21
C PRO A 80 39.33 1.46 -5.59
N LEU A 81 38.29 2.03 -6.16
CA LEU A 81 37.94 1.89 -7.57
C LEU A 81 38.86 2.81 -8.36
N TYR A 82 40.05 2.34 -8.68
CA TYR A 82 41.00 3.12 -9.47
C TYR A 82 40.51 3.26 -10.90
N GLY A 83 39.85 4.39 -11.16
CA GLY A 83 39.82 5.09 -12.44
C GLY A 83 39.11 4.46 -13.62
N GLU A 84 38.68 3.21 -13.58
CA GLU A 84 38.36 2.48 -14.81
C GLU A 84 36.98 1.82 -14.85
N TYR A 85 36.23 1.82 -13.73
CA TYR A 85 34.88 1.26 -13.68
C TYR A 85 33.85 2.33 -13.96
N HIS A 86 32.79 1.95 -14.69
CA HIS A 86 31.63 2.78 -14.96
C HIS A 86 30.35 1.97 -14.87
N ALA A 87 29.20 2.65 -14.73
CA ALA A 87 27.90 2.02 -14.72
C ALA A 87 27.28 2.09 -16.12
N LYS A 88 26.67 0.99 -16.54
CA LYS A 88 25.75 0.93 -17.67
C LYS A 88 24.35 0.62 -17.15
N VAL A 89 23.36 1.35 -17.60
CA VAL A 89 21.97 1.21 -17.17
C VAL A 89 21.07 1.02 -18.38
N THR A 90 20.28 -0.04 -18.37
CA THR A 90 19.33 -0.35 -19.45
C THR A 90 17.93 -0.49 -18.90
N LEU A 91 16.96 0.14 -19.56
CA LEU A 91 15.53 0.01 -19.25
C LEU A 91 14.85 -0.82 -20.35
N TYR A 92 14.07 -1.81 -19.92
CA TYR A 92 13.23 -2.63 -20.77
C TYR A 92 11.75 -2.45 -20.44
N ASP A 93 10.87 -2.49 -21.44
CA ASP A 93 9.42 -2.50 -21.25
C ASP A 93 8.92 -3.86 -20.73
N ALA A 94 7.60 -4.01 -20.61
CA ALA A 94 6.96 -5.24 -20.14
C ALA A 94 7.20 -6.42 -21.11
N GLU A 95 7.34 -6.15 -22.40
CA GLU A 95 7.62 -7.12 -23.46
C GLU A 95 9.11 -7.39 -23.66
N GLN A 96 9.97 -6.85 -22.78
CA GLN A 96 11.43 -6.96 -22.79
C GLN A 96 12.12 -6.28 -24.00
N HIS A 97 11.46 -5.30 -24.62
CA HIS A 97 12.12 -4.45 -25.60
C HIS A 97 12.92 -3.36 -24.90
N LYS A 98 14.12 -3.10 -25.42
CA LYS A 98 14.96 -2.03 -24.87
C LYS A 98 14.35 -0.65 -25.15
N VAL A 99 14.01 0.08 -24.08
CA VAL A 99 13.46 1.44 -24.15
C VAL A 99 14.56 2.48 -24.23
N THR A 100 15.56 2.38 -23.36
CA THR A 100 16.71 3.29 -23.33
C THR A 100 17.92 2.65 -22.70
N GLU A 101 19.09 3.23 -22.98
CA GLU A 101 20.39 2.81 -22.41
C GLU A 101 21.21 4.04 -22.06
N MET A 102 21.85 4.01 -20.91
CA MET A 102 22.67 5.09 -20.35
C MET A 102 23.98 4.52 -19.85
N ALA A 103 25.05 5.33 -19.91
CA ALA A 103 26.30 4.98 -19.27
C ALA A 103 26.85 6.17 -18.47
N SER A 104 27.46 5.89 -17.34
CA SER A 104 28.15 6.92 -16.57
C SER A 104 29.56 7.18 -17.16
N ARG A 105 30.16 8.30 -16.76
CA ARG A 105 31.62 8.43 -16.82
C ARG A 105 32.27 7.43 -15.85
N PRO A 106 33.56 7.15 -15.97
CA PRO A 106 34.27 6.39 -14.94
C PRO A 106 33.99 6.96 -13.53
N PHE A 107 33.75 6.11 -12.55
CA PHE A 107 33.43 6.56 -11.20
C PHE A 107 34.49 7.48 -10.59
N ALA A 108 35.74 7.30 -10.94
CA ALA A 108 36.82 8.19 -10.51
C ALA A 108 36.67 9.63 -11.00
N GLU A 109 35.96 9.84 -12.10
CA GLU A 109 35.64 11.16 -12.67
C GLU A 109 34.33 11.76 -12.15
N CYS A 110 33.55 10.97 -11.43
CA CYS A 110 32.26 11.39 -10.85
C CYS A 110 32.42 12.07 -9.48
N GLY A 111 33.63 12.05 -8.90
CA GLY A 111 33.91 12.65 -7.61
C GLY A 111 34.18 14.17 -7.68
N PHE A 112 33.91 14.85 -6.57
CA PHE A 112 34.33 16.25 -6.40
C PHE A 112 35.71 16.30 -5.74
N TYR A 113 36.55 17.25 -6.13
CA TYR A 113 37.97 17.39 -5.74
C TYR A 113 38.26 17.25 -4.22
N LEU A 114 37.34 17.57 -3.35
CA LEU A 114 37.48 17.47 -1.89
C LEU A 114 36.59 16.38 -1.24
N MET A 115 35.79 15.68 -2.02
CA MET A 115 34.91 14.62 -1.55
C MET A 115 34.90 13.47 -2.57
N PRO A 116 35.74 12.48 -2.42
CA PRO A 116 35.75 11.30 -3.30
C PRO A 116 34.58 10.40 -2.98
N LYS A 117 33.38 10.88 -3.24
CA LYS A 117 32.18 10.03 -3.32
C LYS A 117 32.11 9.56 -4.77
N PHE A 118 32.58 8.38 -5.01
CA PHE A 118 32.45 7.69 -6.29
C PHE A 118 30.98 7.29 -6.49
N ILE A 119 30.11 8.27 -6.80
CA ILE A 119 28.68 8.08 -7.04
C ILE A 119 28.41 8.57 -8.44
N ALA A 120 27.76 7.76 -9.26
CA ALA A 120 27.32 8.16 -10.58
C ALA A 120 25.81 8.36 -10.61
N THR A 121 25.34 9.42 -11.23
CA THR A 121 23.94 9.59 -11.60
C THR A 121 23.84 9.67 -13.12
N VAL A 122 23.01 8.82 -13.70
CA VAL A 122 22.71 8.81 -15.14
C VAL A 122 21.24 9.12 -15.35
N THR A 123 20.93 9.82 -16.43
CA THR A 123 19.55 10.22 -16.77
C THR A 123 19.25 9.99 -18.23
N ALA A 124 18.02 9.57 -18.54
CA ALA A 124 17.52 9.49 -19.90
C ALA A 124 16.05 9.93 -19.98
N PRO A 125 15.65 10.58 -21.09
CA PRO A 125 14.25 10.83 -21.37
C PRO A 125 13.55 9.53 -21.75
N VAL A 126 12.29 9.41 -21.32
CA VAL A 126 11.37 8.33 -21.73
C VAL A 126 10.09 9.00 -22.23
N GLU A 127 9.82 8.81 -23.51
CA GLU A 127 8.65 9.38 -24.18
C GLU A 127 7.45 8.44 -24.04
N ASN A 128 6.28 9.00 -23.70
CA ASN A 128 5.01 8.31 -23.54
C ASN A 128 5.09 7.02 -22.69
N PRO A 129 5.67 7.07 -21.48
CA PRO A 129 5.75 5.88 -20.66
C PRO A 129 4.34 5.38 -20.28
N ALA A 130 4.16 4.06 -20.24
CA ALA A 130 2.97 3.48 -19.63
C ALA A 130 3.01 3.74 -18.12
N LEU A 131 1.99 4.43 -17.62
CA LEU A 131 1.95 4.86 -16.21
C LEU A 131 1.58 3.70 -15.29
N TRP A 132 2.25 3.66 -14.14
CA TRP A 132 1.91 2.72 -13.07
C TRP A 132 0.79 3.28 -12.18
N THR A 133 -0.25 2.49 -11.94
CA THR A 133 -1.28 2.70 -10.92
C THR A 133 -1.68 1.36 -10.31
N ALA A 134 -2.39 1.34 -9.17
CA ALA A 134 -2.92 0.10 -8.60
C ALA A 134 -3.99 -0.59 -9.49
N GLU A 135 -4.52 0.11 -10.48
CA GLU A 135 -5.49 -0.43 -11.44
C GLU A 135 -4.82 -0.92 -12.73
N THR A 136 -3.71 -0.28 -13.11
CA THR A 136 -2.90 -0.62 -14.28
C THR A 136 -1.42 -0.67 -13.87
N PRO A 137 -0.97 -1.75 -13.20
CA PRO A 137 0.36 -1.81 -12.59
C PRO A 137 1.45 -2.16 -13.62
N THR A 138 1.63 -1.29 -14.62
CA THR A 138 2.62 -1.48 -15.67
C THR A 138 4.03 -1.27 -15.12
N LEU A 139 4.88 -2.29 -15.27
CA LEU A 139 6.24 -2.31 -14.78
C LEU A 139 7.24 -2.45 -15.91
N TYR A 140 8.32 -1.69 -15.81
CA TYR A 140 9.53 -1.80 -16.60
C TYR A 140 10.59 -2.58 -15.83
N THR A 141 11.58 -3.14 -16.53
CA THR A 141 12.73 -3.79 -15.91
C THR A 141 13.95 -2.90 -16.08
N LEU A 142 14.53 -2.46 -14.96
CA LEU A 142 15.80 -1.75 -14.92
C LEU A 142 16.92 -2.74 -14.67
N VAL A 143 17.98 -2.67 -15.47
CA VAL A 143 19.22 -3.44 -15.30
C VAL A 143 20.36 -2.45 -15.12
N VAL A 144 21.13 -2.63 -14.04
CA VAL A 144 22.30 -1.84 -13.70
C VAL A 144 23.54 -2.75 -13.75
N GLU A 145 24.46 -2.46 -14.64
CA GLU A 145 25.72 -3.20 -14.81
C GLU A 145 26.89 -2.35 -14.32
N LEU A 146 27.77 -2.93 -13.53
CA LEU A 146 29.09 -2.37 -13.27
C LEU A 146 30.05 -2.94 -14.31
N GLN A 147 30.69 -2.09 -15.10
CA GLN A 147 31.59 -2.49 -16.17
C GLN A 147 33.02 -2.00 -15.90
N ASN A 148 34.01 -2.81 -16.29
CA ASN A 148 35.41 -2.44 -16.29
C ASN A 148 35.78 -1.58 -17.53
N LYS A 149 37.04 -1.17 -17.69
CA LYS A 149 37.48 -0.35 -18.82
C LYS A 149 37.37 -1.04 -20.18
N GLU A 150 37.35 -2.36 -20.20
CA GLU A 150 37.14 -3.18 -21.39
C GLU A 150 35.66 -3.35 -21.73
N ASN A 151 34.75 -2.71 -20.99
CA ASN A 151 33.27 -2.87 -21.04
C ASN A 151 32.80 -4.29 -20.70
N GLU A 152 33.55 -5.03 -19.92
CA GLU A 152 33.11 -6.33 -19.42
C GLU A 152 32.29 -6.12 -18.13
N THR A 153 31.11 -6.73 -18.04
CA THR A 153 30.26 -6.65 -16.85
C THR A 153 30.86 -7.47 -15.72
N VAL A 154 31.13 -6.83 -14.58
CA VAL A 154 31.72 -7.44 -13.38
C VAL A 154 30.70 -7.68 -12.28
N ASP A 155 29.61 -6.89 -12.24
CA ASP A 155 28.47 -7.10 -11.35
C ASP A 155 27.18 -6.59 -12.02
N ILE A 156 26.04 -7.15 -11.63
CA ILE A 156 24.75 -6.80 -12.21
C ILE A 156 23.68 -6.80 -11.12
N GLU A 157 22.84 -5.77 -11.14
CA GLU A 157 21.65 -5.65 -10.32
C GLU A 157 20.43 -5.33 -11.20
N SER A 158 19.24 -5.65 -10.70
CA SER A 158 18.00 -5.30 -11.41
C SER A 158 16.84 -5.05 -10.45
N CYS A 159 15.89 -4.21 -10.87
CA CYS A 159 14.61 -4.02 -10.20
C CYS A 159 13.50 -3.73 -11.19
N LYS A 160 12.27 -3.75 -10.69
CA LYS A 160 11.11 -3.24 -11.42
C LYS A 160 10.98 -1.74 -11.19
N VAL A 161 10.54 -1.02 -12.22
CA VAL A 161 10.31 0.44 -12.18
C VAL A 161 8.92 0.72 -12.72
N GLY A 162 8.13 1.51 -11.99
CA GLY A 162 6.86 2.04 -12.44
C GLY A 162 6.93 3.55 -12.67
N PHE A 163 6.51 4.02 -13.83
CA PHE A 163 6.44 5.45 -14.10
C PHE A 163 5.20 6.05 -13.44
N ARG A 164 5.41 6.84 -12.39
CA ARG A 164 4.34 7.49 -11.65
C ARG A 164 4.86 8.73 -10.92
N GLN A 165 3.95 9.66 -10.61
CA GLN A 165 4.24 10.85 -9.82
C GLN A 165 3.20 11.05 -8.74
N VAL A 166 3.65 11.24 -7.49
CA VAL A 166 2.82 11.57 -6.32
C VAL A 166 3.04 13.04 -5.98
N GLU A 167 1.96 13.82 -5.88
CA GLU A 167 2.01 15.25 -5.58
C GLU A 167 0.88 15.66 -4.64
N ILE A 168 1.13 16.69 -3.83
CA ILE A 168 0.08 17.42 -3.11
C ILE A 168 -0.15 18.72 -3.86
N ASN A 169 -1.35 18.89 -4.42
CA ASN A 169 -1.67 20.09 -5.18
C ASN A 169 -1.99 21.30 -4.28
N SER A 170 -2.17 22.47 -4.89
CA SER A 170 -2.45 23.72 -4.16
C SER A 170 -3.74 23.73 -3.34
N ARG A 171 -4.62 22.73 -3.52
CA ARG A 171 -5.87 22.56 -2.76
C ARG A 171 -5.75 21.49 -1.67
N GLY A 172 -4.53 21.03 -1.38
CA GLY A 172 -4.28 20.00 -0.37
C GLY A 172 -4.77 18.62 -0.75
N VAL A 173 -4.85 18.31 -2.04
CA VAL A 173 -5.23 16.98 -2.51
C VAL A 173 -3.98 16.22 -2.93
N LEU A 174 -3.78 15.03 -2.35
CA LEU A 174 -2.76 14.08 -2.81
C LEU A 174 -3.21 13.50 -4.15
N THR A 175 -2.35 13.60 -5.14
CA THR A 175 -2.61 13.12 -6.50
C THR A 175 -1.60 12.07 -6.91
N LEU A 176 -2.03 11.13 -7.74
CA LEU A 176 -1.18 10.23 -8.48
C LEU A 176 -1.38 10.48 -9.97
N ASN A 177 -0.30 10.76 -10.69
CA ASN A 177 -0.35 11.08 -12.13
C ASN A 177 -1.40 12.17 -12.43
N GLY A 178 -1.42 13.24 -11.59
CA GLY A 178 -2.30 14.39 -11.71
C GLY A 178 -3.77 14.18 -11.31
N LYS A 179 -4.19 12.95 -11.02
CA LYS A 179 -5.56 12.65 -10.59
C LYS A 179 -5.61 12.43 -9.08
N ARG A 180 -6.73 12.82 -8.45
CA ARG A 180 -6.95 12.59 -7.02
C ARG A 180 -6.74 11.13 -6.66
N LEU A 181 -5.89 10.84 -5.69
CA LEU A 181 -5.71 9.49 -5.15
C LEU A 181 -6.75 9.24 -4.05
N VAL A 182 -7.59 8.22 -4.22
CA VAL A 182 -8.54 7.77 -3.19
C VAL A 182 -8.03 6.48 -2.59
N ILE A 183 -7.84 6.48 -1.28
CA ILE A 183 -7.33 5.36 -0.49
C ILE A 183 -8.51 4.52 0.01
N ARG A 184 -8.69 3.35 -0.56
CA ARG A 184 -9.55 2.28 -0.07
C ARG A 184 -8.65 1.27 0.62
N GLY A 185 -8.18 1.66 1.81
CA GLY A 185 -7.06 1.01 2.49
C GLY A 185 -7.46 0.09 3.63
N VAL A 186 -6.53 -0.77 3.99
CA VAL A 186 -6.60 -1.63 5.16
C VAL A 186 -5.21 -1.73 5.81
N ASP A 187 -5.18 -1.76 7.13
CA ASP A 187 -3.97 -2.05 7.91
C ASP A 187 -3.66 -3.54 7.85
N ARG A 188 -2.41 -3.91 7.69
CA ARG A 188 -1.99 -5.29 7.55
C ARG A 188 -0.79 -5.61 8.42
N HIS A 189 -0.96 -6.55 9.33
CA HIS A 189 0.16 -7.25 9.95
C HIS A 189 0.73 -8.33 9.03
N ASP A 190 2.06 -8.51 9.06
CA ASP A 190 2.73 -9.62 8.37
C ASP A 190 2.61 -10.88 9.25
N PHE A 191 1.43 -11.52 9.19
CA PHE A 191 1.03 -12.61 10.07
C PHE A 191 0.19 -13.66 9.31
N CYS A 192 0.38 -14.92 9.65
CA CYS A 192 -0.38 -16.06 9.12
C CYS A 192 -0.77 -16.99 10.27
N ALA A 193 -2.02 -17.44 10.28
CA ALA A 193 -2.53 -18.30 11.35
C ALA A 193 -1.73 -19.60 11.54
N GLU A 194 -1.19 -20.16 10.45
CA GLU A 194 -0.42 -21.42 10.46
C GLU A 194 1.03 -21.23 10.90
N THR A 195 1.64 -20.10 10.60
CA THR A 195 3.09 -19.91 10.69
C THR A 195 3.52 -18.67 11.48
N GLY A 196 2.56 -17.96 12.09
CA GLY A 196 2.82 -16.75 12.84
C GLY A 196 3.39 -15.63 11.95
N ARG A 197 4.53 -15.07 12.32
CA ARG A 197 5.19 -13.96 11.59
C ARG A 197 5.90 -14.38 10.30
N THR A 198 5.90 -15.65 9.95
CA THR A 198 6.48 -16.16 8.70
C THR A 198 5.38 -16.32 7.67
N VAL A 199 5.32 -15.43 6.68
CA VAL A 199 4.27 -15.40 5.66
C VAL A 199 4.85 -15.81 4.31
N SER A 200 4.27 -16.86 3.69
CA SER A 200 4.68 -17.32 2.37
C SER A 200 4.19 -16.39 1.25
N GLU A 201 4.88 -16.45 0.09
CA GLU A 201 4.42 -15.73 -1.11
C GLU A 201 3.00 -16.16 -1.52
N GLU A 202 2.69 -17.46 -1.42
CA GLU A 202 1.35 -17.97 -1.72
C GLU A 202 0.28 -17.33 -0.83
N GLN A 203 0.55 -17.21 0.48
CA GLN A 203 -0.35 -16.55 1.42
C GLN A 203 -0.53 -15.07 1.09
N MET A 204 0.57 -14.36 0.79
CA MET A 204 0.52 -12.94 0.39
C MET A 204 -0.32 -12.74 -0.88
N ARG A 205 -0.21 -13.61 -1.89
CA ARG A 205 -1.04 -13.57 -3.11
C ARG A 205 -2.52 -13.81 -2.81
N LYS A 206 -2.84 -14.74 -1.89
CA LYS A 206 -4.22 -14.97 -1.42
C LYS A 206 -4.80 -13.73 -0.72
N GLU A 207 -4.02 -13.10 0.14
CA GLU A 207 -4.42 -11.87 0.83
C GLU A 207 -4.71 -10.74 -0.16
N ILE A 208 -3.83 -10.49 -1.13
CA ILE A 208 -4.07 -9.48 -2.19
C ILE A 208 -5.33 -9.81 -3.00
N ALA A 209 -5.55 -11.08 -3.33
CA ALA A 209 -6.76 -11.49 -4.04
C ALA A 209 -8.05 -11.22 -3.23
N VAL A 210 -8.03 -11.47 -1.91
CA VAL A 210 -9.14 -11.11 -1.02
C VAL A 210 -9.34 -9.60 -0.95
N MET A 211 -8.25 -8.84 -0.80
CA MET A 211 -8.30 -7.37 -0.77
C MET A 211 -8.95 -6.81 -2.04
N LYS A 212 -8.54 -7.29 -3.23
CA LYS A 212 -9.14 -6.86 -4.52
C LYS A 212 -10.65 -7.17 -4.60
N ARG A 213 -11.08 -8.35 -4.14
CA ARG A 213 -12.51 -8.72 -4.09
C ARG A 213 -13.33 -7.85 -3.13
N LEU A 214 -12.69 -7.28 -2.12
CA LEU A 214 -13.30 -6.35 -1.16
C LEU A 214 -13.13 -4.87 -1.55
N ASN A 215 -12.69 -4.60 -2.80
CA ASN A 215 -12.43 -3.26 -3.32
C ASN A 215 -11.32 -2.46 -2.61
N PHE A 216 -10.43 -3.11 -1.87
CA PHE A 216 -9.22 -2.46 -1.37
C PHE A 216 -8.25 -2.17 -2.50
N ASN A 217 -7.60 -1.02 -2.44
CA ASN A 217 -6.52 -0.63 -3.36
C ASN A 217 -5.23 -0.25 -2.63
N ALA A 218 -5.24 -0.21 -1.31
CA ALA A 218 -4.11 0.25 -0.52
C ALA A 218 -3.92 -0.57 0.77
N VAL A 219 -2.68 -0.63 1.24
CA VAL A 219 -2.28 -1.23 2.52
C VAL A 219 -1.34 -0.30 3.25
N ARG A 220 -1.54 -0.12 4.57
CA ARG A 220 -0.52 0.38 5.48
C ARG A 220 0.16 -0.84 6.12
N THR A 221 1.50 -0.88 6.05
CA THR A 221 2.29 -1.98 6.61
C THR A 221 2.40 -1.82 8.13
N SER A 222 1.30 -2.00 8.83
CA SER A 222 1.19 -1.79 10.28
C SER A 222 1.91 -2.89 11.07
N HIS A 223 2.85 -2.58 11.96
CA HIS A 223 3.47 -1.26 12.19
C HIS A 223 4.97 -1.40 11.98
N TYR A 224 5.38 -1.98 10.86
CA TYR A 224 6.77 -2.28 10.50
C TYR A 224 6.90 -2.63 9.01
N PRO A 225 8.08 -2.45 8.41
CA PRO A 225 8.33 -2.89 7.05
C PRO A 225 8.08 -4.40 6.91
N ASN A 226 7.24 -4.77 5.93
CA ASN A 226 6.88 -6.17 5.68
C ASN A 226 8.01 -6.96 5.00
N SER A 227 7.78 -8.23 4.68
CA SER A 227 8.67 -9.02 3.84
C SER A 227 8.94 -8.33 2.50
N VAL A 228 10.18 -8.37 2.00
CA VAL A 228 10.53 -7.77 0.71
C VAL A 228 9.65 -8.28 -0.43
N LYS A 229 9.22 -9.54 -0.37
CA LYS A 229 8.32 -10.13 -1.36
C LYS A 229 6.94 -9.45 -1.42
N TRP A 230 6.47 -8.90 -0.30
CA TRP A 230 5.21 -8.15 -0.26
C TRP A 230 5.23 -6.93 -1.18
N TYR A 231 6.33 -6.20 -1.21
CA TYR A 231 6.48 -5.01 -2.07
C TYR A 231 6.53 -5.38 -3.54
N ASP A 232 7.28 -6.45 -3.90
CA ASP A 232 7.29 -6.98 -5.27
C ASP A 232 5.86 -7.31 -5.74
N LEU A 233 5.07 -7.98 -4.88
CA LEU A 233 3.69 -8.35 -5.18
C LEU A 233 2.76 -7.15 -5.27
N CYS A 234 2.94 -6.13 -4.43
CA CYS A 234 2.15 -4.90 -4.51
C CYS A 234 2.46 -4.12 -5.78
N ASP A 235 3.74 -4.09 -6.21
CA ASP A 235 4.13 -3.51 -7.49
C ASP A 235 3.49 -4.25 -8.67
N GLU A 236 3.52 -5.59 -8.66
CA GLU A 236 3.02 -6.47 -9.72
C GLU A 236 1.49 -6.48 -9.80
N LEU A 237 0.82 -6.63 -8.66
CA LEU A 237 -0.62 -6.86 -8.57
C LEU A 237 -1.43 -5.58 -8.32
N GLY A 238 -0.75 -4.45 -8.12
CA GLY A 238 -1.37 -3.13 -8.03
C GLY A 238 -2.03 -2.86 -6.68
N ILE A 239 -1.23 -2.69 -5.63
CA ILE A 239 -1.66 -2.19 -4.31
C ILE A 239 -0.81 -0.98 -3.96
N TYR A 240 -1.43 0.14 -3.58
CA TYR A 240 -0.72 1.29 -3.02
C TYR A 240 -0.24 0.97 -1.61
N LEU A 241 0.96 1.42 -1.25
CA LEU A 241 1.51 1.19 0.08
C LEU A 241 1.76 2.50 0.82
N VAL A 242 1.41 2.49 2.10
CA VAL A 242 2.03 3.31 3.13
C VAL A 242 3.02 2.42 3.86
N ASP A 243 4.31 2.63 3.62
CA ASP A 243 5.36 1.84 4.25
C ASP A 243 5.77 2.47 5.58
N GLU A 244 5.70 1.67 6.66
CA GLU A 244 5.80 2.18 8.02
C GLU A 244 7.06 1.71 8.72
N ALA A 245 7.77 2.67 9.34
CA ALA A 245 8.95 2.40 10.14
C ALA A 245 8.56 1.56 11.38
N ASN A 246 9.37 0.57 11.70
CA ASN A 246 9.17 -0.29 12.88
C ASN A 246 9.45 0.50 14.17
N LEU A 247 8.49 1.34 14.53
CA LEU A 247 8.58 2.24 15.67
C LEU A 247 7.23 2.38 16.34
N GLU A 248 7.12 1.84 17.54
CA GLU A 248 5.98 2.05 18.44
C GLU A 248 6.47 2.06 19.88
N THR A 249 6.10 3.10 20.63
CA THR A 249 6.49 3.28 22.03
C THR A 249 5.27 3.52 22.91
N HIS A 250 4.17 2.79 22.66
CA HIS A 250 2.85 3.05 23.22
C HIS A 250 2.88 3.15 24.75
N GLY A 251 3.50 2.19 25.43
CA GLY A 251 3.62 2.21 26.88
C GLY A 251 4.45 3.38 27.46
N TYR A 252 5.31 3.99 26.65
CA TYR A 252 6.10 5.19 27.04
C TYR A 252 5.51 6.50 26.49
N GLY A 253 4.47 6.43 25.66
CA GLY A 253 3.89 7.59 24.98
C GLY A 253 4.95 8.39 24.24
N GLY A 254 4.94 9.72 24.41
CA GLY A 254 5.87 10.63 23.74
C GLY A 254 7.26 10.79 24.40
N GLN A 255 7.57 10.05 25.46
CA GLN A 255 8.80 10.29 26.23
C GLN A 255 10.05 10.02 25.41
N LEU A 256 10.11 8.89 24.70
CA LEU A 256 11.26 8.52 23.89
C LEU A 256 11.38 9.39 22.64
N SER A 257 10.28 9.88 22.10
CA SER A 257 10.23 10.77 20.91
C SER A 257 10.90 12.12 21.14
N ALA A 258 10.98 12.57 22.40
CA ALA A 258 11.61 13.82 22.79
C ALA A 258 13.02 13.63 23.36
N SER A 259 13.45 12.39 23.64
CA SER A 259 14.75 12.08 24.23
C SER A 259 15.86 12.04 23.19
N ALA A 260 16.91 12.86 23.39
CA ALA A 260 18.07 12.91 22.52
C ALA A 260 18.86 11.58 22.46
N GLU A 261 18.80 10.78 23.52
CA GLU A 261 19.48 9.47 23.59
C GLU A 261 18.92 8.47 22.58
N TRP A 262 17.64 8.62 22.19
CA TRP A 262 16.95 7.73 21.25
C TRP A 262 16.98 8.21 19.81
N THR A 263 17.53 9.41 19.52
CA THR A 263 17.51 9.99 18.17
C THR A 263 18.12 9.07 17.11
N ALA A 264 19.25 8.43 17.43
CA ALA A 264 19.91 7.52 16.49
C ALA A 264 19.05 6.30 16.16
N ALA A 265 18.39 5.70 17.15
CA ALA A 265 17.53 4.53 16.97
C ALA A 265 16.29 4.85 16.13
N TYR A 266 15.65 6.01 16.35
CA TYR A 266 14.53 6.51 15.55
C TYR A 266 14.95 6.72 14.08
N LEU A 267 16.03 7.45 13.88
CA LEU A 267 16.53 7.76 12.54
C LEU A 267 16.96 6.50 11.78
N GLU A 268 17.61 5.55 12.46
CA GLU A 268 18.04 4.29 11.85
C GLU A 268 16.86 3.48 11.32
N ARG A 269 15.74 3.41 12.06
CA ARG A 269 14.53 2.69 11.62
C ARG A 269 13.94 3.28 10.35
N ALA A 270 13.83 4.61 10.27
CA ALA A 270 13.37 5.29 9.07
C ALA A 270 14.34 5.12 7.90
N THR A 271 15.64 5.30 8.13
CA THR A 271 16.64 5.21 7.05
C THR A 271 16.75 3.80 6.48
N ARG A 272 16.72 2.76 7.32
CA ARG A 272 16.73 1.35 6.86
C ARG A 272 15.52 1.01 6.01
N MET A 273 14.33 1.43 6.41
CA MET A 273 13.10 1.25 5.63
C MET A 273 13.24 1.90 4.25
N VAL A 274 13.53 3.19 4.21
CA VAL A 274 13.59 3.94 2.95
C VAL A 274 14.71 3.44 2.04
N LEU A 275 15.90 3.14 2.57
CA LEU A 275 17.01 2.62 1.77
C LEU A 275 16.72 1.24 1.19
N ARG A 276 15.99 0.39 1.90
CA ARG A 276 15.57 -0.92 1.40
C ARG A 276 14.52 -0.80 0.30
N ASP A 277 13.48 0.03 0.53
CA ASP A 277 12.22 -0.05 -0.22
C ASP A 277 12.04 1.08 -1.25
N LYS A 278 13.00 2.00 -1.36
CA LYS A 278 12.95 3.22 -2.19
C LYS A 278 12.60 3.03 -3.66
N ASN A 279 12.88 1.85 -4.24
CA ASN A 279 12.67 1.60 -5.66
C ASN A 279 11.27 1.04 -6.00
N HIS A 280 10.41 0.75 -4.99
CA HIS A 280 9.07 0.22 -5.21
C HIS A 280 8.07 1.31 -5.62
N PRO A 281 7.45 1.23 -6.82
CA PRO A 281 6.45 2.22 -7.25
C PRO A 281 5.15 2.17 -6.46
N SER A 282 4.81 1.04 -5.84
CA SER A 282 3.62 0.87 -4.99
C SER A 282 3.62 1.77 -3.76
N ILE A 283 4.77 2.11 -3.20
CA ILE A 283 4.87 3.00 -2.05
C ILE A 283 4.53 4.43 -2.47
N VAL A 284 3.45 4.98 -1.92
CA VAL A 284 2.98 6.34 -2.20
C VAL A 284 3.24 7.30 -1.05
N LEU A 285 3.36 6.78 0.18
CA LEU A 285 3.69 7.53 1.40
C LEU A 285 4.66 6.72 2.26
N TRP A 286 5.52 7.44 2.98
CA TRP A 286 6.30 6.91 4.09
C TRP A 286 5.60 7.22 5.41
N SER A 287 5.63 6.29 6.38
CA SER A 287 5.10 6.51 7.72
C SER A 287 6.21 6.40 8.77
N LEU A 288 6.20 7.30 9.75
CA LEU A 288 7.25 7.38 10.77
C LEU A 288 7.10 6.37 11.91
N GLY A 289 6.02 5.58 11.91
CA GLY A 289 5.70 4.62 12.96
C GLY A 289 4.29 4.82 13.50
N ASN A 290 4.03 4.26 14.67
CA ASN A 290 2.73 4.21 15.32
C ASN A 290 2.83 4.69 16.78
N GLU A 291 1.78 5.29 17.29
CA GLU A 291 1.42 5.60 18.71
C GLU A 291 2.59 5.91 19.66
N SER A 292 3.52 6.75 19.22
CA SER A 292 4.73 7.10 19.97
C SER A 292 4.78 8.55 20.45
N GLY A 293 3.63 9.25 20.47
CA GLY A 293 3.61 10.70 20.66
C GLY A 293 4.35 11.42 19.53
N ALA A 294 4.58 12.72 19.66
CA ALA A 294 5.30 13.50 18.66
C ALA A 294 6.44 14.30 19.31
N GLY A 295 7.64 14.23 18.70
CA GLY A 295 8.82 14.90 19.24
C GLY A 295 9.91 15.16 18.23
N ALA A 296 11.05 15.68 18.71
CA ALA A 296 12.20 16.05 17.91
C ALA A 296 12.75 14.88 17.07
N ASN A 297 12.64 13.65 17.57
CA ASN A 297 13.12 12.46 16.87
C ASN A 297 12.29 12.18 15.62
N HIS A 298 10.96 12.34 15.67
CA HIS A 298 10.12 12.26 14.48
C HIS A 298 10.40 13.37 13.47
N ALA A 299 10.67 14.60 13.94
CA ALA A 299 11.06 15.69 13.06
C ALA A 299 12.40 15.40 12.33
N ALA A 300 13.34 14.74 13.02
CA ALA A 300 14.61 14.31 12.41
C ALA A 300 14.38 13.22 11.34
N MET A 301 13.51 12.23 11.62
CA MET A 301 13.12 11.21 10.64
C MET A 301 12.47 11.84 9.40
N HIS A 302 11.47 12.71 9.60
CA HIS A 302 10.79 13.43 8.52
C HIS A 302 11.79 14.23 7.68
N GLY A 303 12.65 15.03 8.33
CA GLY A 303 13.64 15.86 7.64
C GLY A 303 14.60 15.04 6.79
N TRP A 304 15.08 13.90 7.30
CA TRP A 304 15.95 13.00 6.54
C TRP A 304 15.23 12.37 5.34
N ILE A 305 14.02 11.84 5.54
CA ILE A 305 13.23 11.22 4.46
C ILE A 305 12.97 12.23 3.35
N ARG A 306 12.47 13.43 3.71
CA ARG A 306 12.14 14.48 2.74
C ARG A 306 13.35 15.03 2.00
N GLU A 307 14.56 14.95 2.58
CA GLU A 307 15.78 15.30 1.88
C GLU A 307 16.26 14.18 0.95
N TYR A 308 16.14 12.93 1.37
CA TYR A 308 16.59 11.78 0.59
C TYR A 308 15.63 11.41 -0.56
N ASP A 309 14.32 11.42 -0.31
CA ASP A 309 13.27 11.07 -1.28
C ASP A 309 12.34 12.26 -1.52
N LYS A 310 12.48 12.89 -2.69
CA LYS A 310 11.62 14.01 -3.14
C LYS A 310 10.34 13.53 -3.85
N THR A 311 10.17 12.24 -4.08
CA THR A 311 9.09 11.67 -4.89
C THR A 311 7.89 11.20 -4.06
N ARG A 312 8.02 11.18 -2.73
CA ARG A 312 6.98 10.74 -1.79
C ARG A 312 6.89 11.69 -0.62
N TYR A 313 5.72 11.66 0.04
CA TYR A 313 5.44 12.43 1.24
C TYR A 313 5.45 11.53 2.48
N VAL A 314 5.41 12.16 3.64
CA VAL A 314 5.51 11.48 4.94
C VAL A 314 4.24 11.68 5.72
N GLN A 315 3.71 10.61 6.34
CA GLN A 315 2.62 10.68 7.31
C GLN A 315 3.08 10.26 8.70
N TYR A 316 2.41 10.78 9.71
CA TYR A 316 2.48 10.36 11.11
C TYR A 316 1.29 10.90 11.90
N GLU A 317 0.71 10.09 12.78
CA GLU A 317 -0.61 10.36 13.37
C GLU A 317 -0.54 10.97 14.78
N SER A 318 0.37 10.50 15.64
CA SER A 318 0.35 10.78 17.07
C SER A 318 0.47 12.26 17.43
N GLY A 319 -0.43 12.71 18.30
CA GLY A 319 -0.39 14.07 18.80
C GLY A 319 -0.77 15.14 17.77
N ASN A 320 -1.39 14.78 16.64
CA ASN A 320 -1.78 15.67 15.54
C ASN A 320 -0.62 16.59 15.10
N PRO A 321 0.49 16.00 14.62
CA PRO A 321 1.71 16.74 14.36
C PRO A 321 1.57 17.70 13.19
N LYS A 322 2.40 18.76 13.17
CA LYS A 322 2.47 19.76 12.10
C LYS A 322 3.37 19.30 10.93
N ASN A 323 3.47 20.11 9.90
CA ASN A 323 4.17 19.82 8.63
C ASN A 323 5.65 19.43 8.77
N ASN A 324 6.29 19.75 9.89
CA ASN A 324 7.67 19.35 10.16
C ASN A 324 7.81 17.89 10.62
N ILE A 325 6.69 17.19 10.81
CA ILE A 325 6.62 15.76 11.15
C ILE A 325 5.71 15.01 10.18
N SER A 326 4.57 15.59 9.77
CA SER A 326 3.64 14.93 8.86
C SER A 326 3.15 15.87 7.75
N ASP A 327 3.29 15.46 6.50
CA ASP A 327 2.75 16.15 5.32
C ASP A 327 1.23 15.93 5.14
N VAL A 328 0.64 15.03 5.94
CA VAL A 328 -0.77 14.59 5.87
C VAL A 328 -1.43 14.77 7.23
N ILE A 329 -2.69 15.15 7.27
CA ILE A 329 -3.53 15.03 8.47
C ILE A 329 -3.98 13.58 8.55
N CYS A 330 -3.50 12.86 9.56
CA CYS A 330 -3.52 11.41 9.60
C CYS A 330 -4.06 10.89 10.95
N PRO A 331 -5.36 11.07 11.25
CA PRO A 331 -5.93 10.69 12.55
C PRO A 331 -6.24 9.20 12.64
N MET A 332 -6.36 8.72 13.88
CA MET A 332 -6.99 7.45 14.24
C MET A 332 -8.42 7.68 14.72
N TYR A 333 -9.35 6.85 14.30
CA TYR A 333 -10.75 6.77 14.77
C TYR A 333 -11.45 8.13 14.96
N PRO A 334 -11.43 9.03 13.96
CA PRO A 334 -12.01 10.36 14.11
C PRO A 334 -13.54 10.29 14.24
N THR A 335 -14.11 11.17 15.09
CA THR A 335 -15.57 11.32 15.15
C THR A 335 -16.09 12.12 13.96
N MET A 336 -17.36 11.89 13.56
CA MET A 336 -17.98 12.62 12.44
C MET A 336 -18.06 14.14 12.69
N SER A 337 -18.24 14.58 13.97
CA SER A 337 -18.22 16.01 14.30
C SER A 337 -16.83 16.63 14.08
N TRP A 338 -15.77 15.97 14.56
CA TRP A 338 -14.40 16.43 14.36
C TRP A 338 -14.02 16.48 12.87
N LEU A 339 -14.44 15.48 12.08
CA LEU A 339 -14.25 15.49 10.62
C LEU A 339 -14.90 16.70 9.96
N THR A 340 -16.12 17.08 10.41
CA THR A 340 -16.82 18.26 9.89
C THR A 340 -16.00 19.53 10.16
N ASP A 341 -15.48 19.68 11.38
CA ASP A 341 -14.70 20.85 11.77
C ASP A 341 -13.38 20.93 10.98
N VAL A 342 -12.65 19.82 10.85
CA VAL A 342 -11.40 19.77 10.07
C VAL A 342 -11.63 20.04 8.58
N MET A 343 -12.72 19.52 8.01
CA MET A 343 -13.03 19.78 6.59
C MET A 343 -13.48 21.23 6.33
N ALA A 344 -13.98 21.92 7.34
CA ALA A 344 -14.35 23.34 7.27
C ALA A 344 -13.17 24.29 7.57
N ASP A 345 -12.05 23.79 8.08
CA ASP A 345 -10.87 24.60 8.40
C ASP A 345 -9.96 24.74 7.16
N ASP A 346 -9.88 25.95 6.62
CA ASP A 346 -9.02 26.30 5.50
C ASP A 346 -7.60 26.74 5.95
N SER A 347 -7.30 26.76 7.25
CA SER A 347 -5.98 27.12 7.78
C SER A 347 -4.95 26.01 7.65
N ASP A 348 -5.39 24.75 7.52
CA ASP A 348 -4.54 23.58 7.30
C ASP A 348 -5.09 22.76 6.10
N LEU A 349 -4.50 23.01 4.94
CA LEU A 349 -4.92 22.36 3.69
C LEU A 349 -4.16 21.07 3.37
N ARG A 350 -3.49 20.45 4.35
CA ARG A 350 -2.86 19.15 4.10
C ARG A 350 -3.92 18.10 3.68
N PRO A 351 -3.55 17.10 2.86
CA PRO A 351 -4.40 15.95 2.59
C PRO A 351 -4.85 15.29 3.90
N PHE A 352 -6.05 14.74 3.89
CA PHE A 352 -6.63 14.04 5.04
C PHE A 352 -6.79 12.56 4.70
N ILE A 353 -6.10 11.70 5.42
CA ILE A 353 -6.11 10.23 5.26
C ILE A 353 -6.13 9.61 6.66
N MET A 354 -7.18 8.88 7.01
CA MET A 354 -7.23 8.18 8.29
C MET A 354 -6.23 7.03 8.28
N CYS A 355 -5.27 7.00 9.20
CA CYS A 355 -4.38 5.84 9.29
C CYS A 355 -5.05 4.63 9.93
N GLU A 356 -6.07 4.87 10.77
CA GLU A 356 -6.92 3.82 11.32
C GLU A 356 -8.36 4.32 11.47
N TYR A 357 -9.33 3.52 11.01
CA TYR A 357 -10.75 3.78 11.23
C TYR A 357 -11.58 2.50 11.16
N ALA A 358 -12.88 2.58 11.48
CA ALA A 358 -13.85 1.50 11.31
C ALA A 358 -13.38 0.17 11.92
N TYR A 359 -12.86 0.20 13.14
CA TYR A 359 -12.32 -0.93 13.89
C TYR A 359 -13.19 -2.20 13.74
N ALA A 360 -12.63 -3.26 13.12
CA ALA A 360 -13.40 -4.41 12.64
C ALA A 360 -13.56 -5.53 13.68
N LYS A 361 -13.66 -5.18 14.96
CA LYS A 361 -13.87 -6.15 16.04
C LYS A 361 -15.32 -6.65 16.04
N SER A 362 -15.51 -7.96 16.07
CA SER A 362 -16.81 -8.63 16.04
C SER A 362 -17.59 -8.28 14.75
N ASN A 363 -18.74 -7.63 14.84
CA ASN A 363 -19.55 -7.17 13.72
C ASN A 363 -19.43 -5.65 13.48
N SER A 364 -18.38 -5.02 13.99
CA SER A 364 -18.29 -3.57 14.10
C SER A 364 -17.48 -2.97 12.95
N ASN A 365 -18.15 -2.43 11.95
CA ASN A 365 -17.64 -1.41 11.04
C ASN A 365 -18.63 -0.23 11.00
N GLY A 366 -19.05 0.23 12.18
CA GLY A 366 -20.09 1.25 12.33
C GLY A 366 -19.75 2.55 11.61
N ASN A 367 -20.78 3.21 11.06
CA ASN A 367 -20.69 4.46 10.30
C ASN A 367 -19.82 4.37 9.05
N PHE A 368 -19.56 3.17 8.53
CA PHE A 368 -18.66 3.00 7.40
C PHE A 368 -19.09 3.80 6.17
N ARG A 369 -20.38 3.77 5.86
CA ARG A 369 -20.94 4.51 4.73
C ARG A 369 -20.80 6.03 4.90
N GLU A 370 -21.02 6.56 6.10
CA GLU A 370 -20.93 7.98 6.39
C GLU A 370 -19.50 8.52 6.16
N PHE A 371 -18.46 7.75 6.47
CA PHE A 371 -17.08 8.11 6.11
C PHE A 371 -16.92 8.24 4.59
N TRP A 372 -17.50 7.32 3.81
CA TRP A 372 -17.42 7.36 2.35
C TRP A 372 -18.26 8.47 1.72
N ASP A 373 -19.36 8.88 2.35
CA ASP A 373 -20.11 10.08 1.97
C ASP A 373 -19.21 11.34 2.10
N TYR A 374 -18.38 11.41 3.16
CA TYR A 374 -17.40 12.49 3.32
C TYR A 374 -16.26 12.41 2.30
N VAL A 375 -15.72 11.24 2.03
CA VAL A 375 -14.71 11.01 0.98
C VAL A 375 -15.23 11.52 -0.36
N ASN A 376 -16.49 11.22 -0.68
CA ASN A 376 -17.11 11.66 -1.94
C ASN A 376 -17.39 13.17 -1.97
N LYS A 377 -17.69 13.78 -0.83
CA LYS A 377 -18.03 15.19 -0.70
C LYS A 377 -16.82 16.12 -0.68
N TYR A 378 -15.75 15.73 0.00
CA TYR A 378 -14.59 16.58 0.23
C TYR A 378 -13.35 16.06 -0.49
N PRO A 379 -12.84 16.74 -1.56
CA PRO A 379 -11.69 16.26 -2.32
C PRO A 379 -10.41 16.02 -1.49
N ARG A 380 -10.21 16.80 -0.43
CA ARG A 380 -9.07 16.69 0.48
C ARG A 380 -9.17 15.48 1.43
N PHE A 381 -10.37 14.97 1.68
CA PHE A 381 -10.59 13.73 2.44
C PHE A 381 -10.47 12.54 1.49
N GLN A 382 -9.35 11.84 1.55
CA GLN A 382 -8.96 10.87 0.53
C GLN A 382 -9.15 9.40 0.95
N GLY A 383 -9.87 9.14 2.06
CA GLY A 383 -10.14 7.81 2.58
C GLY A 383 -9.25 7.46 3.77
N GLY A 384 -8.84 6.21 3.88
CA GLY A 384 -8.03 5.74 5.01
C GLY A 384 -7.86 4.23 5.02
N PHE A 385 -7.32 3.72 6.15
CA PHE A 385 -7.01 2.32 6.38
C PHE A 385 -7.89 1.77 7.49
N ILE A 386 -8.64 0.69 7.22
CA ILE A 386 -9.45 0.02 8.22
C ILE A 386 -8.53 -0.75 9.15
N TRP A 387 -8.71 -0.65 10.44
CA TRP A 387 -8.10 -1.51 11.44
C TRP A 387 -8.95 -2.75 11.68
N ASP A 388 -8.56 -3.98 11.26
CA ASP A 388 -7.48 -4.24 10.32
C ASP A 388 -7.91 -5.33 9.30
N PHE A 389 -6.98 -5.94 8.55
CA PHE A 389 -7.30 -6.85 7.46
C PHE A 389 -7.83 -8.21 7.95
N ALA A 390 -7.04 -8.94 8.74
CA ALA A 390 -7.37 -10.31 9.10
C ALA A 390 -7.15 -10.58 10.60
N ASP A 391 -8.01 -11.39 11.19
CA ASP A 391 -7.80 -11.86 12.56
C ASP A 391 -6.44 -12.52 12.72
N LYS A 392 -5.70 -12.11 13.75
CA LYS A 392 -4.35 -12.62 14.06
C LYS A 392 -4.44 -13.74 15.09
N ALA A 393 -5.23 -14.77 14.80
CA ALA A 393 -5.31 -15.97 15.62
C ALA A 393 -4.38 -17.08 15.07
N ILE A 394 -3.93 -17.95 15.95
CA ILE A 394 -3.03 -19.06 15.61
C ILE A 394 -3.87 -20.33 15.46
N SER A 395 -3.62 -21.10 14.38
CA SER A 395 -4.32 -22.35 14.09
C SER A 395 -3.98 -23.42 15.12
N ILE A 396 -5.02 -24.11 15.62
CA ILE A 396 -4.94 -25.27 16.49
C ILE A 396 -5.56 -26.43 15.73
N HIS A 397 -4.72 -27.40 15.32
CA HIS A 397 -5.17 -28.60 14.62
C HIS A 397 -5.62 -29.65 15.63
N GLU A 398 -6.90 -30.01 15.61
CA GLU A 398 -7.47 -31.05 16.50
C GLU A 398 -7.31 -32.46 15.89
N GLU A 399 -7.35 -33.47 16.72
CA GLU A 399 -7.20 -34.87 16.30
C GLU A 399 -8.30 -35.32 15.31
N ASP A 400 -9.48 -34.73 15.36
CA ASP A 400 -10.61 -35.01 14.46
C ASP A 400 -10.49 -34.32 13.08
N GLY A 401 -9.40 -33.55 12.87
CA GLY A 401 -9.14 -32.81 11.63
C GLY A 401 -9.75 -31.42 11.58
N ASN A 402 -10.46 -30.98 12.63
CA ASN A 402 -10.95 -29.61 12.74
C ASN A 402 -9.83 -28.64 13.06
N ILE A 403 -9.97 -27.40 12.59
CA ILE A 403 -9.06 -26.29 12.91
C ILE A 403 -9.81 -25.29 13.80
N LYS A 404 -9.24 -25.00 14.95
CA LYS A 404 -9.64 -23.90 15.83
C LYS A 404 -8.62 -22.79 15.76
N TYR A 405 -9.05 -21.58 16.11
CA TYR A 405 -8.20 -20.41 16.08
C TYR A 405 -8.01 -19.89 17.51
N GLY A 406 -6.78 -20.01 18.00
CA GLY A 406 -6.40 -19.61 19.36
C GLY A 406 -5.92 -18.17 19.42
N TYR A 407 -6.27 -17.47 20.50
CA TYR A 407 -5.83 -16.12 20.81
C TYR A 407 -5.68 -15.99 22.33
N GLY A 408 -5.28 -14.84 22.85
CA GLY A 408 -4.94 -14.57 24.24
C GLY A 408 -5.42 -15.58 25.30
N GLY A 409 -4.51 -16.29 25.95
CA GLY A 409 -4.78 -17.34 26.94
C GLY A 409 -5.02 -18.75 26.37
N ALA A 410 -5.18 -18.90 25.05
CA ALA A 410 -5.50 -20.19 24.43
C ALA A 410 -4.35 -21.22 24.52
N PHE A 411 -3.13 -20.77 24.74
CA PHE A 411 -1.93 -21.61 24.78
C PHE A 411 -1.36 -21.72 26.21
N GLY A 412 -2.11 -21.32 27.23
CA GLY A 412 -1.71 -21.38 28.62
C GLY A 412 -0.82 -20.22 29.08
N GLU A 413 -0.68 -19.18 28.26
CA GLU A 413 -0.03 -17.93 28.65
C GLU A 413 -0.89 -17.15 29.64
N ASP A 414 -0.23 -16.42 30.53
CA ASP A 414 -0.89 -15.57 31.51
C ASP A 414 -1.37 -14.28 30.82
N VAL A 415 -2.69 -14.11 30.76
CA VAL A 415 -3.31 -12.95 30.10
C VAL A 415 -3.47 -11.86 31.14
N THR A 416 -2.56 -10.91 31.14
CA THR A 416 -2.62 -9.73 32.02
C THR A 416 -3.36 -8.55 31.37
N ASP A 417 -3.55 -8.59 30.05
CA ASP A 417 -4.27 -7.58 29.30
C ASP A 417 -5.79 -7.69 29.56
N PRO A 418 -6.50 -6.61 29.87
CA PRO A 418 -7.96 -6.61 30.02
C PRO A 418 -8.71 -6.87 28.69
N VAL A 419 -8.02 -6.87 27.56
CA VAL A 419 -8.58 -7.05 26.20
C VAL A 419 -7.91 -8.24 25.49
N PRO A 420 -8.12 -9.49 25.94
CA PRO A 420 -7.42 -10.66 25.42
C PRO A 420 -7.73 -10.98 23.94
N ASP A 421 -8.81 -10.45 23.40
CA ASP A 421 -9.25 -10.62 22.01
C ASP A 421 -8.80 -9.48 21.08
N MET A 422 -7.82 -8.67 21.47
CA MET A 422 -7.31 -7.54 20.70
C MET A 422 -6.78 -7.95 19.31
N CYS A 423 -6.36 -9.19 19.14
CA CYS A 423 -5.92 -9.73 17.85
C CYS A 423 -7.06 -10.15 16.91
N LEU A 424 -8.34 -10.12 17.34
CA LEU A 424 -9.50 -10.54 16.54
C LEU A 424 -10.27 -9.35 15.95
N ASN A 425 -9.59 -8.47 15.29
CA ASN A 425 -10.08 -7.20 14.76
C ASN A 425 -10.00 -7.09 13.22
N GLY A 426 -9.87 -8.22 12.53
CA GLY A 426 -9.84 -8.27 11.07
C GLY A 426 -11.20 -8.05 10.41
N VAL A 427 -11.22 -7.48 9.21
CA VAL A 427 -12.37 -7.47 8.29
C VAL A 427 -12.71 -8.89 7.86
N VAL A 428 -11.70 -9.75 7.79
CA VAL A 428 -11.83 -11.18 7.51
C VAL A 428 -11.35 -12.00 8.69
N PHE A 429 -11.80 -13.27 8.76
CA PHE A 429 -11.30 -14.23 9.72
C PHE A 429 -9.85 -14.62 9.43
N ALA A 430 -9.23 -15.37 10.33
CA ALA A 430 -7.84 -15.84 10.22
C ALA A 430 -7.58 -16.75 9.00
N ASP A 431 -8.62 -17.41 8.49
CA ASP A 431 -8.61 -18.22 7.26
C ASP A 431 -8.94 -17.42 5.99
N LEU A 432 -9.04 -16.10 6.11
CA LEU A 432 -9.42 -15.15 5.06
C LEU A 432 -10.88 -15.26 4.59
N SER A 433 -11.74 -16.02 5.26
CA SER A 433 -13.19 -15.99 5.02
C SER A 433 -13.80 -14.68 5.53
N TYR A 434 -14.91 -14.27 4.92
CA TYR A 434 -15.50 -12.95 5.16
C TYR A 434 -16.30 -12.90 6.47
N LYS A 435 -16.00 -11.93 7.32
CA LYS A 435 -16.90 -11.51 8.38
C LYS A 435 -18.11 -10.76 7.79
N PRO A 436 -19.25 -10.66 8.52
CA PRO A 436 -20.41 -9.90 8.05
C PRO A 436 -20.09 -8.46 7.63
N GLY A 437 -19.19 -7.76 8.36
CA GLY A 437 -18.75 -6.40 8.03
C GLY A 437 -18.01 -6.27 6.70
N ALA A 438 -17.40 -7.36 6.19
CA ALA A 438 -16.67 -7.34 4.91
C ALA A 438 -17.57 -6.99 3.72
N TYR A 439 -18.84 -7.39 3.77
CA TYR A 439 -19.82 -7.06 2.72
C TYR A 439 -20.19 -5.59 2.71
N GLU A 440 -20.31 -4.96 3.88
CA GLU A 440 -20.53 -3.52 4.00
C GLU A 440 -19.30 -2.74 3.54
N VAL A 441 -18.10 -3.18 3.93
CA VAL A 441 -16.83 -2.61 3.48
C VAL A 441 -16.73 -2.67 1.95
N ARG A 442 -16.97 -3.83 1.34
CA ARG A 442 -16.95 -4.00 -0.11
C ARG A 442 -17.88 -3.03 -0.82
N ASN A 443 -19.11 -2.88 -0.33
CA ASN A 443 -20.12 -1.99 -0.91
C ASN A 443 -19.81 -0.52 -0.66
N GLY A 444 -19.50 -0.14 0.58
CA GLY A 444 -19.31 1.25 0.99
C GLY A 444 -18.14 1.94 0.29
N GLN A 445 -17.04 1.22 0.04
CA GLN A 445 -15.86 1.74 -0.65
C GLN A 445 -15.78 1.40 -2.13
N SER A 446 -16.84 0.83 -2.72
CA SER A 446 -16.82 0.43 -4.14
C SER A 446 -16.44 1.61 -5.06
N PRO A 447 -15.54 1.39 -6.03
CA PRO A 447 -15.24 2.39 -7.05
C PRO A 447 -16.36 2.55 -8.09
N VAL A 448 -17.34 1.65 -8.08
CA VAL A 448 -18.52 1.75 -8.93
C VAL A 448 -19.76 1.77 -8.05
N THR A 449 -20.60 2.78 -8.24
CA THR A 449 -21.82 2.93 -7.46
C THR A 449 -23.03 3.24 -8.34
N ILE A 450 -24.20 2.83 -7.89
CA ILE A 450 -25.48 3.19 -8.51
C ILE A 450 -26.14 4.25 -7.63
N GLU A 451 -26.36 5.44 -8.19
CA GLU A 451 -26.78 6.62 -7.45
C GLU A 451 -28.00 7.26 -8.07
N GLN A 452 -28.77 7.92 -7.21
CA GLN A 452 -29.89 8.74 -7.63
C GLN A 452 -29.44 10.20 -7.70
N VAL A 453 -29.58 10.80 -8.87
CA VAL A 453 -29.23 12.21 -9.08
C VAL A 453 -30.40 12.95 -9.72
N LYS A 454 -30.45 14.26 -9.52
CA LYS A 454 -31.38 15.12 -10.27
C LYS A 454 -30.78 15.47 -11.63
N ASN A 455 -31.54 15.21 -12.70
CA ASN A 455 -31.17 15.66 -14.04
C ASN A 455 -31.10 17.20 -14.02
N PRO A 456 -29.94 17.81 -14.32
CA PRO A 456 -29.78 19.27 -14.23
C PRO A 456 -30.61 20.05 -15.25
N TYR A 457 -31.11 19.39 -16.31
CA TYR A 457 -31.89 20.04 -17.37
C TYR A 457 -33.40 19.88 -17.17
N THR A 458 -33.87 18.73 -16.69
CA THR A 458 -35.30 18.44 -16.54
C THR A 458 -35.78 18.55 -15.07
N GLY A 459 -34.86 18.45 -14.10
CA GLY A 459 -35.17 18.37 -12.68
C GLY A 459 -35.70 17.00 -12.22
N GLU A 460 -35.86 16.07 -13.15
CA GLU A 460 -36.29 14.69 -12.85
C GLU A 460 -35.21 13.92 -12.12
N THR A 461 -35.61 13.00 -11.28
CA THR A 461 -34.70 12.08 -10.61
C THR A 461 -34.37 10.92 -11.56
N ILE A 462 -33.09 10.72 -11.83
CA ILE A 462 -32.58 9.63 -12.66
C ILE A 462 -31.57 8.78 -11.88
N TRP A 463 -31.41 7.54 -12.30
CA TRP A 463 -30.36 6.66 -11.81
C TRP A 463 -29.14 6.75 -12.71
N VAL A 464 -27.97 6.76 -12.09
CA VAL A 464 -26.69 6.78 -12.81
C VAL A 464 -25.76 5.71 -12.25
N LEU A 465 -24.98 5.13 -13.15
CA LEU A 465 -23.80 4.34 -12.84
C LEU A 465 -22.61 5.30 -12.76
N ALA A 466 -21.99 5.40 -11.59
CA ALA A 466 -20.84 6.28 -11.36
C ALA A 466 -19.54 5.47 -11.33
N ASN A 467 -18.61 5.86 -12.17
CA ASN A 467 -17.27 5.29 -12.22
C ASN A 467 -16.29 6.18 -11.44
N ARG A 468 -15.77 5.69 -10.30
CA ARG A 468 -14.77 6.33 -9.46
C ARG A 468 -13.42 5.59 -9.47
N TYR A 469 -13.17 4.76 -10.49
CA TYR A 469 -11.83 4.24 -10.75
C TYR A 469 -10.87 5.38 -11.07
N HIS A 470 -9.59 5.13 -10.84
CA HIS A 470 -8.54 6.09 -11.13
C HIS A 470 -8.26 6.20 -12.63
N THR A 471 -8.23 5.04 -13.30
CA THR A 471 -7.87 4.92 -14.73
C THR A 471 -8.82 4.07 -15.55
N LEU A 472 -9.42 3.01 -14.97
CA LEU A 472 -10.23 2.05 -15.70
C LEU A 472 -11.60 2.61 -16.08
N ASP A 473 -12.05 2.31 -17.30
CA ASP A 473 -13.45 2.38 -17.65
C ASP A 473 -14.23 1.16 -17.11
N LEU A 474 -15.53 1.08 -17.36
CA LEU A 474 -16.37 0.01 -16.81
C LEU A 474 -16.50 -1.22 -17.73
N SER A 475 -15.75 -1.29 -18.85
CA SER A 475 -15.84 -2.40 -19.81
C SER A 475 -15.46 -3.76 -19.23
N HIS A 476 -14.71 -3.78 -18.14
CA HIS A 476 -14.30 -4.99 -17.41
C HIS A 476 -15.37 -5.52 -16.45
N LEU A 477 -16.54 -4.82 -16.34
CA LEU A 477 -17.64 -5.15 -15.44
C LEU A 477 -18.93 -5.45 -16.22
N GLN A 478 -19.78 -6.27 -15.59
CA GLN A 478 -21.13 -6.56 -16.03
C GLN A 478 -22.12 -6.05 -15.00
N VAL A 479 -23.14 -5.32 -15.41
CA VAL A 479 -24.27 -4.92 -14.56
C VAL A 479 -25.45 -5.84 -14.81
N ARG A 480 -25.89 -6.52 -13.76
CA ARG A 480 -27.04 -7.43 -13.74
C ARG A 480 -28.12 -6.89 -12.82
N TYR A 481 -29.38 -7.24 -13.05
CA TYR A 481 -30.48 -6.90 -12.16
C TYR A 481 -31.42 -8.07 -11.89
N GLU A 482 -32.15 -7.99 -10.76
CA GLU A 482 -33.27 -8.85 -10.39
C GLU A 482 -34.42 -7.99 -9.87
N ILE A 483 -35.64 -8.22 -10.38
CA ILE A 483 -36.86 -7.63 -9.84
C ILE A 483 -37.42 -8.62 -8.84
N VAL A 484 -37.54 -8.18 -7.58
CA VAL A 484 -37.98 -9.04 -6.46
C VAL A 484 -39.25 -8.44 -5.84
N GLN A 485 -40.25 -9.27 -5.60
CA GLN A 485 -41.48 -8.89 -4.90
C GLN A 485 -41.75 -9.87 -3.76
N ASN A 486 -41.94 -9.36 -2.54
CA ASN A 486 -42.19 -10.16 -1.34
C ASN A 486 -41.19 -11.33 -1.16
N GLY A 487 -39.93 -11.14 -1.54
CA GLY A 487 -38.86 -12.14 -1.46
C GLY A 487 -38.77 -13.09 -2.66
N GLU A 488 -39.69 -13.04 -3.63
CA GLU A 488 -39.65 -13.86 -4.84
C GLU A 488 -39.12 -13.07 -6.04
N THR A 489 -38.24 -13.68 -6.82
CA THR A 489 -37.72 -13.06 -8.04
C THR A 489 -38.70 -13.20 -9.17
N LEU A 490 -39.21 -12.07 -9.69
CA LEU A 490 -40.16 -12.00 -10.81
C LEU A 490 -39.44 -11.98 -12.17
N ALA A 491 -38.31 -11.28 -12.28
CA ALA A 491 -37.57 -11.16 -13.53
C ALA A 491 -36.06 -10.95 -13.24
N LYS A 492 -35.22 -11.31 -14.21
CA LYS A 492 -33.78 -11.10 -14.20
C LYS A 492 -33.30 -10.61 -15.55
N GLY A 493 -32.25 -9.83 -15.58
CA GLY A 493 -31.62 -9.39 -16.80
C GLY A 493 -30.25 -8.80 -16.55
N SER A 494 -29.60 -8.42 -17.66
CA SER A 494 -28.31 -7.74 -17.65
C SER A 494 -28.32 -6.60 -18.65
N TYR A 495 -27.50 -5.60 -18.39
CA TYR A 495 -27.28 -4.48 -19.30
C TYR A 495 -26.20 -4.80 -20.32
N PRO A 496 -26.19 -4.11 -21.48
CA PRO A 496 -25.01 -4.06 -22.33
C PRO A 496 -23.77 -3.57 -21.57
N THR A 497 -22.61 -3.89 -22.09
CA THR A 497 -21.35 -3.40 -21.52
C THR A 497 -21.32 -1.87 -21.47
N PHE A 498 -20.99 -1.33 -20.30
CA PHE A 498 -20.76 0.10 -20.10
C PHE A 498 -19.29 0.42 -20.36
N TYR A 499 -19.04 1.53 -21.09
CA TYR A 499 -17.71 2.07 -21.36
C TYR A 499 -17.48 3.40 -20.63
N THR A 500 -18.21 3.62 -19.55
CA THR A 500 -18.15 4.83 -18.73
C THR A 500 -16.71 5.11 -18.30
N ALA A 501 -16.14 6.22 -18.73
CA ALA A 501 -14.75 6.58 -18.46
C ALA A 501 -14.53 6.85 -16.94
N ALA A 502 -13.30 6.67 -16.48
CA ALA A 502 -12.91 6.97 -15.10
C ALA A 502 -13.28 8.42 -14.70
N GLY A 503 -13.89 8.54 -13.52
CA GLY A 503 -14.32 9.84 -12.97
C GLY A 503 -15.60 10.42 -13.60
N THR A 504 -16.34 9.64 -14.41
CA THR A 504 -17.59 10.08 -15.05
C THR A 504 -18.80 9.24 -14.61
N THR A 505 -19.98 9.65 -15.03
CA THR A 505 -21.24 8.96 -14.77
C THR A 505 -21.98 8.70 -16.07
N GLU A 506 -22.76 7.63 -16.12
CA GLU A 506 -23.64 7.29 -17.23
C GLU A 506 -25.04 6.97 -16.72
N THR A 507 -26.11 7.32 -17.46
CA THR A 507 -27.48 7.01 -17.09
C THR A 507 -27.71 5.50 -17.06
N LEU A 508 -28.24 5.00 -15.96
CA LEU A 508 -28.68 3.61 -15.78
C LEU A 508 -30.20 3.55 -15.98
N PRO A 509 -30.71 3.05 -17.09
CA PRO A 509 -32.14 2.89 -17.28
C PRO A 509 -32.73 1.93 -16.25
N LEU A 510 -33.91 2.22 -15.70
CA LEU A 510 -34.64 1.24 -14.91
C LEU A 510 -35.08 0.08 -15.83
N PRO A 511 -35.05 -1.17 -15.34
CA PRO A 511 -35.60 -2.28 -16.09
C PRO A 511 -37.13 -2.14 -16.24
N GLU A 512 -37.69 -2.75 -17.28
CA GLU A 512 -39.13 -2.82 -17.42
C GLU A 512 -39.74 -3.55 -16.21
N LEU A 513 -40.62 -2.85 -15.50
CA LEU A 513 -41.29 -3.42 -14.34
C LEU A 513 -42.55 -4.18 -14.77
N PRO A 514 -42.92 -5.27 -14.08
CA PRO A 514 -44.20 -5.93 -14.28
C PRO A 514 -45.38 -4.95 -14.09
N GLU A 515 -46.45 -5.09 -14.89
CA GLU A 515 -47.59 -4.16 -14.89
C GLU A 515 -48.31 -4.06 -13.52
N GLN A 516 -48.23 -5.11 -12.69
CA GLN A 516 -48.85 -5.15 -11.37
C GLN A 516 -47.83 -5.62 -10.33
N LEU A 517 -47.34 -4.68 -9.52
CA LEU A 517 -46.54 -4.96 -8.33
C LEU A 517 -47.42 -4.79 -7.09
N HIS A 518 -47.40 -5.77 -6.18
CA HIS A 518 -48.19 -5.77 -4.94
C HIS A 518 -47.27 -6.00 -3.73
N GLY A 519 -47.38 -5.16 -2.70
CA GLY A 519 -46.58 -5.26 -1.50
C GLY A 519 -45.18 -4.68 -1.67
N GLU A 520 -44.17 -5.28 -1.04
CA GLU A 520 -42.80 -4.81 -1.11
C GLU A 520 -42.11 -5.31 -2.40
N ALA A 521 -41.71 -4.36 -3.24
CA ALA A 521 -41.00 -4.68 -4.48
C ALA A 521 -39.69 -3.88 -4.60
N TYR A 522 -38.66 -4.52 -5.12
CA TYR A 522 -37.31 -3.97 -5.24
C TYR A 522 -36.67 -4.38 -6.57
N VAL A 523 -35.77 -3.51 -7.06
CA VAL A 523 -34.77 -3.90 -8.05
C VAL A 523 -33.44 -4.06 -7.33
N ASN A 524 -32.87 -5.26 -7.38
CA ASN A 524 -31.52 -5.56 -6.92
C ASN A 524 -30.57 -5.44 -8.11
N TYR A 525 -29.59 -4.58 -8.00
CA TYR A 525 -28.50 -4.45 -8.96
C TYR A 525 -27.25 -5.12 -8.43
N TYR A 526 -26.51 -5.76 -9.34
CA TYR A 526 -25.23 -6.42 -9.08
C TYR A 526 -24.23 -5.94 -10.10
N VAL A 527 -23.07 -5.49 -9.63
CA VAL A 527 -21.91 -5.20 -10.47
C VAL A 527 -20.91 -6.32 -10.27
N GLU A 528 -20.61 -7.04 -11.34
CA GLU A 528 -19.85 -8.29 -11.32
C GLU A 528 -18.68 -8.21 -12.32
N LEU A 529 -17.65 -9.03 -12.13
CA LEU A 529 -16.57 -9.15 -13.11
C LEU A 529 -17.10 -9.73 -14.42
N ALA A 530 -16.80 -9.07 -15.55
CA ALA A 530 -17.17 -9.54 -16.90
C ALA A 530 -16.21 -10.59 -17.46
N GLN A 531 -15.03 -10.75 -16.85
CA GLN A 531 -13.98 -11.69 -17.24
C GLN A 531 -13.19 -12.18 -16.04
N ASP A 532 -12.47 -13.30 -16.21
CA ASP A 532 -11.58 -13.83 -15.19
C ASP A 532 -10.43 -12.87 -14.93
N THR A 533 -10.06 -12.74 -13.66
CA THR A 533 -8.90 -11.98 -13.17
C THR A 533 -8.02 -12.87 -12.30
N PHE A 534 -6.83 -12.41 -11.94
CA PHE A 534 -5.96 -13.15 -11.02
C PHE A 534 -6.58 -13.33 -9.62
N TYR A 535 -7.54 -12.46 -9.23
CA TYR A 535 -8.12 -12.45 -7.89
C TYR A 535 -9.51 -13.06 -7.81
N ALA A 536 -10.21 -13.26 -8.95
CA ALA A 536 -11.55 -13.82 -8.96
C ALA A 536 -12.03 -14.23 -10.36
N PRO A 537 -12.92 -15.23 -10.46
CA PRO A 537 -13.53 -15.62 -11.73
C PRO A 537 -14.62 -14.64 -12.17
N THR A 538 -14.99 -14.72 -13.44
CA THR A 538 -16.16 -14.06 -14.05
C THR A 538 -17.41 -14.27 -13.19
N GLY A 539 -18.24 -13.23 -13.06
CA GLY A 539 -19.46 -13.24 -12.26
C GLY A 539 -19.24 -12.99 -10.76
N THR A 540 -17.99 -12.75 -10.33
CA THR A 540 -17.73 -12.37 -8.93
C THR A 540 -18.31 -10.98 -8.67
N GLU A 541 -19.18 -10.88 -7.67
CA GLU A 541 -19.82 -9.63 -7.24
C GLU A 541 -18.83 -8.71 -6.55
N LEU A 542 -18.73 -7.46 -7.05
CA LEU A 542 -17.93 -6.38 -6.47
C LEU A 542 -18.79 -5.29 -5.81
N TYR A 543 -20.06 -5.15 -6.21
CA TYR A 543 -20.98 -4.17 -5.63
C TYR A 543 -22.43 -4.64 -5.79
N ARG A 544 -23.27 -4.23 -4.83
CA ARG A 544 -24.71 -4.49 -4.84
C ARG A 544 -25.48 -3.26 -4.41
N ARG A 545 -26.62 -3.00 -5.07
CA ARG A 545 -27.56 -1.96 -4.70
C ARG A 545 -29.00 -2.48 -4.78
N GLN A 546 -29.78 -2.28 -3.73
CA GLN A 546 -31.23 -2.51 -3.73
C GLN A 546 -31.97 -1.18 -3.80
N ILE A 547 -32.96 -1.11 -4.67
CA ILE A 547 -33.77 0.08 -4.91
C ILE A 547 -35.26 -0.29 -4.79
N PRO A 548 -36.07 0.36 -3.93
CA PRO A 548 -37.49 0.14 -3.88
C PRO A 548 -38.17 0.68 -5.15
N VAL A 549 -39.19 0.00 -5.65
CA VAL A 549 -39.97 0.34 -6.85
C VAL A 549 -41.49 0.34 -6.60
#